data_8e63cb101af4e72c96feba125586ee93
#
_entry.id   8e63cb101af4e72c96feba125586ee93
#
_cell.length_a   1.000
_cell.length_b   1.000
_cell.length_c   1.000
_cell.angle_alpha   90.00
_cell.angle_beta   90.00
_cell.angle_gamma   90.00
#
_symmetry.space_group_name_H-M   'P 1'
#
loop_
_entity.id
_entity.type
_entity.pdbx_description
1 polymer ?
#
loop_
_entity_poly.entity_id
_entity_poly.type
_entity_poly.pdbx_seq_one_letter_code
_entity_poly.pdbx_strand_id
1 'polypeptide(L)'
;MVELADIFRRYGPDYIDRFGTRMLPSHHRALRDIVACRTEQMGGQLYCCENPDSEHLVYAYHSCANRSCPKCGQDKTQRWIEKQHNRLLPTHYFLVTFTLPLSL
;
A
#
# COMPACT_ATOMS: atom_id res chain seq x y z
N MET A 1 -3.57 16.80 2.64
CA MET A 1 -4.11 15.68 1.82
C MET A 1 -4.50 14.55 2.75
N VAL A 2 -5.69 14.01 2.63
CA VAL A 2 -6.16 12.88 3.44
C VAL A 2 -5.65 11.58 2.82
N GLU A 3 -4.97 10.78 3.63
CA GLU A 3 -4.49 9.46 3.21
C GLU A 3 -5.41 8.37 3.77
N LEU A 4 -5.35 7.17 3.17
CA LEU A 4 -6.12 6.02 3.67
C LEU A 4 -5.77 5.70 5.13
N ALA A 5 -4.50 5.86 5.50
CA ALA A 5 -4.05 5.67 6.88
C ALA A 5 -4.74 6.61 7.87
N ASP A 6 -5.03 7.85 7.47
CA ASP A 6 -5.73 8.82 8.31
C ASP A 6 -7.16 8.40 8.58
N ILE A 7 -7.83 7.89 7.56
CA ILE A 7 -9.19 7.35 7.68
C ILE A 7 -9.20 6.15 8.64
N PHE A 8 -8.23 5.26 8.50
CA PHE A 8 -8.13 4.08 9.34
C PHE A 8 -7.77 4.42 10.80
N ARG A 9 -6.96 5.45 11.03
CA ARG A 9 -6.66 5.92 12.40
C ARG A 9 -7.91 6.46 13.08
N ARG A 10 -8.72 7.19 12.32
CA ARG A 10 -9.92 7.84 12.87
C ARG A 10 -11.08 6.87 13.11
N TYR A 11 -11.35 6.00 12.15
CA TYR A 11 -12.53 5.13 12.16
C TYR A 11 -12.23 3.65 12.44
N GLY A 12 -10.98 3.25 12.36
CA GLY A 12 -10.57 1.86 12.55
C GLY A 12 -10.96 1.29 13.90
N PRO A 13 -10.69 1.98 15.04
CA PRO A 13 -11.08 1.48 16.35
C PRO A 13 -12.58 1.21 16.49
N ASP A 14 -13.42 2.11 16.00
CA ASP A 14 -14.88 1.94 16.03
C ASP A 14 -15.33 0.76 15.17
N TYR A 15 -14.70 0.60 14.02
CA TYR A 15 -14.98 -0.52 13.12
C TYR A 15 -14.60 -1.86 13.76
N ILE A 16 -13.45 -1.93 14.41
CA ILE A 16 -12.98 -3.13 15.12
C ILE A 16 -13.93 -3.46 16.28
N ASP A 17 -14.38 -2.46 17.03
CA ASP A 17 -15.32 -2.66 18.13
C ASP A 17 -16.65 -3.28 17.66
N ARG A 18 -17.12 -2.87 16.47
CA ARG A 18 -18.39 -3.37 15.91
C ARG A 18 -18.24 -4.70 15.19
N PHE A 19 -17.19 -4.89 14.43
CA PHE A 19 -17.04 -6.00 13.49
C PHE A 19 -15.79 -6.84 13.71
N GLY A 20 -14.96 -6.51 14.70
CA GLY A 20 -13.66 -7.15 14.88
C GLY A 20 -13.71 -8.66 15.04
N THR A 21 -14.76 -9.19 15.69
CA THR A 21 -14.94 -10.65 15.86
C THR A 21 -15.28 -11.37 14.56
N ARG A 22 -15.79 -10.65 13.57
CA ARG A 22 -16.16 -11.20 12.26
C ARG A 22 -15.09 -10.97 11.20
N MET A 23 -14.08 -10.16 11.50
CA MET A 23 -13.00 -9.86 10.57
C MET A 23 -12.02 -11.02 10.48
N LEU A 24 -11.51 -11.27 9.27
CA LEU A 24 -10.44 -12.23 9.07
C LEU A 24 -9.12 -11.68 9.69
N PRO A 25 -8.24 -12.57 10.18
CA PRO A 25 -6.94 -12.13 10.71
C PRO A 25 -6.12 -11.29 9.72
N SER A 26 -6.23 -11.59 8.42
CA SER A 26 -5.56 -10.82 7.37
C SER A 26 -6.07 -9.38 7.28
N HIS A 27 -7.36 -9.15 7.55
CA HIS A 27 -7.95 -7.81 7.56
C HIS A 27 -7.47 -6.99 8.76
N HIS A 28 -7.40 -7.60 9.95
CA HIS A 28 -6.82 -6.96 11.14
C HIS A 28 -5.37 -6.56 10.89
N ARG A 29 -4.60 -7.45 10.30
CA ARG A 29 -3.20 -7.21 9.97
C ARG A 29 -3.05 -6.07 8.96
N ALA A 30 -3.86 -6.07 7.90
CA ALA A 30 -3.83 -5.01 6.89
C ALA A 30 -4.14 -3.64 7.50
N LEU A 31 -5.17 -3.56 8.33
CA LEU A 31 -5.55 -2.31 9.01
C LEU A 31 -4.40 -1.77 9.86
N ARG A 32 -3.81 -2.62 10.68
CA ARG A 32 -2.67 -2.27 11.53
C ARG A 32 -1.47 -1.84 10.71
N ASP A 33 -1.12 -2.60 9.68
CA ASP A 33 0.06 -2.34 8.86
C ASP A 33 -0.07 -1.02 8.08
N ILE A 34 -1.25 -0.73 7.52
CA ILE A 34 -1.48 0.52 6.79
C ILE A 34 -1.38 1.72 7.72
N VAL A 35 -1.95 1.63 8.91
CA VAL A 35 -1.87 2.72 9.91
C VAL A 35 -0.42 2.97 10.34
N ALA A 36 0.36 1.90 10.53
CA ALA A 36 1.75 1.99 10.98
C ALA A 36 2.76 2.26 9.85
N CYS A 37 2.33 2.15 8.60
CA CYS A 37 3.22 2.27 7.44
C CYS A 37 3.98 3.60 7.44
N ARG A 38 5.32 3.51 7.33
CA ARG A 38 6.23 4.66 7.30
C ARG A 38 6.11 5.56 8.54
N THR A 39 5.82 4.96 9.68
CA THR A 39 5.80 5.63 10.99
C THR A 39 6.86 5.02 11.90
N GLU A 40 7.07 5.66 13.05
CA GLU A 40 8.02 5.19 14.07
C GLU A 40 7.74 3.76 14.53
N GLN A 41 6.47 3.33 14.48
CA GLN A 41 6.07 1.99 14.90
C GLN A 41 6.67 0.88 14.03
N MET A 42 6.99 1.19 12.78
CA MET A 42 7.61 0.23 11.86
C MET A 42 9.13 0.17 11.99
N GLY A 43 9.71 1.06 12.82
CA GLY A 43 11.14 1.22 12.87
C GLY A 43 11.69 1.95 11.64
N GLY A 44 12.97 2.16 11.61
CA GLY A 44 13.58 2.90 10.53
C GLY A 44 15.09 2.93 10.60
N GLN A 45 15.68 3.70 9.71
CA GLN A 45 17.12 3.94 9.65
C GLN A 45 17.40 5.43 9.76
N LEU A 46 18.48 5.75 10.44
CA LEU A 46 18.99 7.11 10.54
C LEU A 46 20.19 7.25 9.61
N TYR A 47 20.09 8.14 8.65
CA TYR A 47 21.20 8.47 7.75
C TYR A 47 21.88 9.73 8.23
N CYS A 48 23.20 9.65 8.38
CA CYS A 48 24.04 10.80 8.71
C CYS A 48 24.84 11.22 7.50
N CYS A 49 25.01 12.53 7.32
CA CYS A 49 25.89 13.03 6.28
C CYS A 49 27.35 12.76 6.64
N GLU A 50 28.15 12.24 5.71
CA GLU A 50 29.57 11.96 5.92
C GLU A 50 30.42 13.25 6.01
N ASN A 51 29.87 14.39 5.57
CA ASN A 51 30.56 15.65 5.65
C ASN A 51 30.62 16.14 7.12
N PRO A 52 31.81 16.32 7.70
CA PRO A 52 31.95 16.74 9.10
C PRO A 52 31.38 18.14 9.38
N ASP A 53 31.23 18.97 8.37
CA ASP A 53 30.65 20.31 8.48
C ASP A 53 29.12 20.30 8.39
N SER A 54 28.50 19.14 8.14
CA SER A 54 27.05 18.99 8.01
C SER A 54 26.47 18.20 9.19
N GLU A 55 25.53 18.82 9.90
CA GLU A 55 24.75 18.15 10.97
C GLU A 55 23.44 17.57 10.43
N HIS A 56 23.38 17.33 9.12
CA HIS A 56 22.16 16.86 8.47
C HIS A 56 21.88 15.38 8.78
N LEU A 57 20.74 15.14 9.45
CA LEU A 57 20.26 13.82 9.79
C LEU A 57 18.92 13.57 9.07
N VAL A 58 18.79 12.40 8.47
CA VAL A 58 17.56 11.99 7.78
C VAL A 58 17.06 10.68 8.35
N TYR A 59 15.81 10.67 8.82
CA TYR A 59 15.12 9.46 9.25
C TYR A 59 14.33 8.86 8.08
N ALA A 60 14.51 7.57 7.85
CA ALA A 60 13.75 6.83 6.88
C ALA A 60 13.00 5.70 7.58
N TYR A 61 11.69 5.83 7.74
CA TYR A 61 10.86 4.82 8.36
C TYR A 61 10.52 3.69 7.36
N HIS A 62 10.47 2.47 7.87
CA HIS A 62 10.17 1.30 7.04
C HIS A 62 8.73 1.30 6.56
N SER A 63 8.53 0.78 5.34
CA SER A 63 7.21 0.53 4.77
C SER A 63 6.60 -0.74 5.35
N CYS A 64 5.27 -0.85 5.34
CA CYS A 64 4.58 -2.04 5.83
C CYS A 64 4.67 -3.24 4.87
N ALA A 65 4.97 -2.98 3.59
CA ALA A 65 5.01 -3.97 2.52
C ALA A 65 3.74 -4.83 2.42
N ASN A 66 2.64 -4.39 3.01
CA ASN A 66 1.36 -5.09 2.92
C ASN A 66 0.75 -4.87 1.53
N ARG A 67 0.26 -5.95 0.91
CA ARG A 67 -0.34 -5.90 -0.42
C ARG A 67 -1.54 -4.95 -0.53
N SER A 68 -2.23 -4.72 0.58
CA SER A 68 -3.41 -3.86 0.62
C SER A 68 -3.06 -2.39 0.85
N CYS A 69 -1.80 -2.05 1.15
CA CYS A 69 -1.39 -0.68 1.37
C CYS A 69 -1.23 0.06 0.03
N PRO A 70 -1.97 1.16 -0.20
CA PRO A 70 -1.88 1.88 -1.47
C PRO A 70 -0.53 2.55 -1.69
N LYS A 71 0.15 2.99 -0.63
CA LYS A 71 1.50 3.56 -0.73
C LYS A 71 2.54 2.54 -1.15
N CYS A 72 2.53 1.36 -0.52
CA CYS A 72 3.49 0.31 -0.81
C CYS A 72 3.23 -0.37 -2.16
N GLY A 73 1.97 -0.39 -2.60
CA GLY A 73 1.58 -0.97 -3.89
C GLY A 73 1.84 -0.07 -5.08
N GLN A 74 1.97 1.23 -4.88
CA GLN A 74 2.07 2.21 -5.98
C GLN A 74 3.27 1.95 -6.87
N ASP A 75 4.46 1.76 -6.30
CA ASP A 75 5.68 1.54 -7.07
C ASP A 75 5.61 0.26 -7.90
N LYS A 76 5.08 -0.81 -7.32
CA LYS A 76 4.91 -2.08 -8.01
C LYS A 76 3.94 -1.96 -9.18
N THR A 77 2.84 -1.26 -8.95
CA THR A 77 1.82 -1.01 -9.98
C THR A 77 2.41 -0.17 -11.12
N GLN A 78 3.15 0.88 -10.80
CA GLN A 78 3.78 1.74 -11.78
C GLN A 78 4.76 0.97 -12.66
N ARG A 79 5.63 0.17 -12.06
CA ARG A 79 6.59 -0.68 -12.80
C ARG A 79 5.87 -1.69 -13.69
N TRP A 80 4.78 -2.27 -13.21
CA TRP A 80 3.99 -3.20 -14.00
C TRP A 80 3.37 -2.50 -15.21
N ILE A 81 2.79 -1.31 -15.03
CA ILE A 81 2.20 -0.51 -16.11
C ILE A 81 3.26 -0.20 -17.17
N GLU A 82 4.42 0.29 -16.75
CA GLU A 82 5.53 0.61 -17.67
C GLU A 82 5.96 -0.63 -18.47
N LYS A 83 6.08 -1.76 -17.81
CA LYS A 83 6.43 -3.03 -18.46
C LYS A 83 5.37 -3.45 -19.50
N GLN A 84 4.08 -3.27 -19.18
CA GLN A 84 3.01 -3.61 -20.11
C GLN A 84 2.97 -2.63 -21.28
N HIS A 85 3.19 -1.35 -21.06
CA HIS A 85 3.29 -0.36 -22.15
C HIS A 85 4.34 -0.74 -23.18
N ASN A 86 5.50 -1.21 -22.73
CA ASN A 86 6.60 -1.63 -23.61
C ASN A 86 6.26 -2.87 -24.45
N ARG A 87 5.27 -3.64 -23.99
CA ARG A 87 4.80 -4.86 -24.68
C ARG A 87 3.64 -4.62 -25.63
N LEU A 88 3.01 -3.45 -25.55
CA LEU A 88 1.89 -3.14 -26.41
C LEU A 88 2.34 -2.98 -27.87
N LEU A 89 1.59 -3.58 -28.76
CA LEU A 89 1.80 -3.41 -30.21
C LEU A 89 1.09 -2.14 -30.67
N PRO A 90 1.60 -1.46 -31.74
CA PRO A 90 0.95 -0.27 -32.29
C PRO A 90 -0.31 -0.62 -33.11
N THR A 91 -1.34 -1.11 -32.42
CA THR A 91 -2.59 -1.53 -33.00
C THR A 91 -3.74 -1.19 -32.05
N HIS A 92 -4.97 -1.33 -32.56
CA HIS A 92 -6.15 -1.15 -31.73
C HIS A 92 -6.40 -2.38 -30.86
N TYR A 93 -6.78 -2.15 -29.61
CA TYR A 93 -7.11 -3.19 -28.65
C TYR A 93 -8.58 -3.13 -28.29
N PHE A 94 -9.20 -4.30 -28.16
CA PHE A 94 -10.60 -4.43 -27.78
C PHE A 94 -10.72 -5.41 -26.63
N LEU A 95 -11.52 -5.06 -25.64
CA LEU A 95 -11.88 -5.97 -24.56
C LEU A 95 -13.17 -6.68 -24.95
N VAL A 96 -13.12 -7.99 -25.11
CA VAL A 96 -14.29 -8.81 -25.40
C VAL A 96 -14.54 -9.74 -24.23
N THR A 97 -15.74 -9.66 -23.66
CA THR A 97 -16.14 -10.47 -22.50
C THR A 97 -17.21 -11.47 -22.92
N PHE A 98 -16.95 -12.74 -22.65
CA PHE A 98 -17.92 -13.80 -22.86
C PHE A 98 -18.43 -14.30 -21.52
N THR A 99 -19.74 -14.45 -21.39
CA THR A 99 -20.36 -15.00 -20.20
C THR A 99 -21.15 -16.26 -20.56
N LEU A 100 -21.07 -17.24 -19.69
CA LEU A 100 -21.84 -18.48 -19.84
C LEU A 100 -22.91 -18.56 -18.75
N PRO A 101 -24.12 -19.05 -19.06
CA PRO A 101 -25.13 -19.24 -18.04
C PRO A 101 -24.74 -20.35 -17.06
N LEU A 102 -25.10 -20.15 -15.80
CA LEU A 102 -24.80 -21.13 -14.72
C LEU A 102 -25.55 -22.46 -14.90
N SER A 103 -26.57 -22.47 -15.73
CA SER A 103 -27.46 -23.61 -15.93
C SER A 103 -27.15 -24.45 -17.17
N LEU A 104 -25.90 -24.49 -17.57
CA LEU A 104 -25.49 -25.39 -18.66
C LEU A 104 -25.43 -26.85 -18.24
#